data_332461b25d4451f462d9f61a8af45bf9
#
_entry.id   332461b25d4451f462d9f61a8af45bf9
#
_cell.length_a   1.000
_cell.length_b   1.000
_cell.length_c   1.000
_cell.angle_alpha   90.00
_cell.angle_beta   90.00
_cell.angle_gamma   90.00
#
_symmetry.space_group_name_H-M   'P 1'
#
loop_
_entity.id
_entity.type
_entity.pdbx_description
1 polymer ?
#
loop_
_entity_poly.entity_id
_entity_poly.type
_entity_poly.pdbx_seq_one_letter_code
_entity_poly.pdbx_strand_id
1 'polypeptide(L)'
;MLRIAEIAEQAVLITGAGRGLGRAMAVGLAKHGAAVGLVDIDSESCMEAAEQIRSAGGRASAFAADVSSQAALLDAAGRFAREHSGLDAVINNAMLLRYEPISAITEAVADKMLGIGIKGALWGAQALLTHMKTDRGTSLINMTSPVAERGYPNTVLYSAVKGALTTLTKTLSAELGPRGIRVNALAPGSVPTPGAMGLNDQTEYERRARTIPLRRLGHEDDVTAAVMYLLSPAASFVNGEILHVDGGIAAAG
;
A
#
# COMPACT_ATOMS: atom_id res chain seq x y z
N MET A 1 25.47 -9.30 -7.48
CA MET A 1 24.16 -9.86 -7.83
C MET A 1 23.13 -9.16 -6.96
N LEU A 2 22.21 -8.40 -7.56
CA LEU A 2 21.15 -7.70 -6.80
C LEU A 2 20.26 -8.75 -6.10
N ARG A 3 20.26 -8.76 -4.75
CA ARG A 3 19.49 -9.71 -3.96
C ARG A 3 18.10 -9.13 -3.66
N ILE A 4 17.20 -9.16 -4.64
CA ILE A 4 15.76 -8.88 -4.40
C ILE A 4 15.14 -9.95 -3.48
N ALA A 5 15.79 -11.10 -3.33
CA ALA A 5 15.34 -12.22 -2.50
C ALA A 5 15.53 -12.04 -0.97
N GLU A 6 16.12 -10.93 -0.50
CA GLU A 6 16.37 -10.71 0.94
C GLU A 6 15.18 -10.07 1.68
N ILE A 7 13.95 -10.33 1.24
CA ILE A 7 12.74 -10.07 2.03
C ILE A 7 12.29 -11.31 2.83
N ALA A 8 12.96 -12.44 2.64
CA ALA A 8 12.73 -13.62 3.45
C ALA A 8 12.91 -13.27 4.94
N GLU A 9 12.06 -13.82 5.78
CA GLU A 9 12.01 -13.55 7.24
C GLU A 9 11.59 -12.13 7.65
N GLN A 10 11.27 -11.22 6.71
CA GLN A 10 10.67 -9.94 7.10
C GLN A 10 9.24 -10.12 7.59
N ALA A 11 8.87 -9.39 8.63
CA ALA A 11 7.50 -9.26 9.13
C ALA A 11 6.88 -7.98 8.57
N VAL A 12 5.96 -8.13 7.61
CA VAL A 12 5.37 -7.02 6.84
C VAL A 12 3.88 -6.90 7.13
N LEU A 13 3.45 -5.79 7.70
CA LEU A 13 2.04 -5.48 7.93
C LEU A 13 1.46 -4.73 6.72
N ILE A 14 0.31 -5.17 6.19
CA ILE A 14 -0.31 -4.60 4.99
C ILE A 14 -1.76 -4.23 5.30
N THR A 15 -2.11 -2.96 5.12
CA THR A 15 -3.49 -2.49 5.30
C THR A 15 -4.30 -2.59 4.01
N GLY A 16 -5.61 -2.87 4.11
CA GLY A 16 -6.47 -3.12 2.96
C GLY A 16 -6.05 -4.39 2.21
N ALA A 17 -5.71 -5.44 2.94
CA ALA A 17 -5.08 -6.65 2.40
C ALA A 17 -6.07 -7.80 2.09
N GLY A 18 -7.37 -7.63 2.32
CA GLY A 18 -8.39 -8.64 2.02
C GLY A 18 -8.60 -8.84 0.52
N ARG A 19 -8.32 -7.83 -0.31
CA ARG A 19 -8.55 -7.88 -1.77
C ARG A 19 -7.61 -6.97 -2.56
N GLY A 20 -7.66 -7.05 -3.89
CA GLY A 20 -6.95 -6.17 -4.83
C GLY A 20 -5.45 -6.15 -4.61
N LEU A 21 -4.83 -4.98 -4.78
CA LEU A 21 -3.37 -4.82 -4.67
C LEU A 21 -2.83 -5.26 -3.29
N GLY A 22 -3.57 -4.99 -2.20
CA GLY A 22 -3.15 -5.40 -0.86
C GLY A 22 -3.02 -6.92 -0.74
N ARG A 23 -4.02 -7.69 -1.23
CA ARG A 23 -3.98 -9.16 -1.27
C ARG A 23 -2.87 -9.67 -2.19
N ALA A 24 -2.73 -9.07 -3.37
CA ALA A 24 -1.69 -9.46 -4.32
C ALA A 24 -0.27 -9.25 -3.74
N MET A 25 -0.03 -8.11 -3.10
CA MET A 25 1.23 -7.85 -2.40
C MET A 25 1.47 -8.85 -1.27
N ALA A 26 0.45 -9.15 -0.46
CA ALA A 26 0.57 -10.13 0.63
C ALA A 26 0.95 -11.51 0.11
N VAL A 27 0.26 -12.01 -0.94
CA VAL A 27 0.55 -13.29 -1.58
C VAL A 27 1.96 -13.30 -2.16
N GLY A 28 2.34 -12.26 -2.89
CA GLY A 28 3.65 -12.17 -3.52
C GLY A 28 4.79 -12.11 -2.50
N LEU A 29 4.67 -11.31 -1.44
CA LEU A 29 5.68 -11.22 -0.38
C LEU A 29 5.81 -12.54 0.39
N ALA A 30 4.69 -13.18 0.74
CA ALA A 30 4.71 -14.47 1.41
C ALA A 30 5.35 -15.59 0.57
N LYS A 31 5.11 -15.59 -0.75
CA LYS A 31 5.76 -16.50 -1.70
C LYS A 31 7.30 -16.37 -1.71
N HIS A 32 7.81 -15.17 -1.36
CA HIS A 32 9.25 -14.90 -1.25
C HIS A 32 9.76 -15.00 0.22
N GLY A 33 8.98 -15.64 1.10
CA GLY A 33 9.41 -16.01 2.46
C GLY A 33 9.14 -14.94 3.53
N ALA A 34 8.50 -13.82 3.22
CA ALA A 34 8.07 -12.88 4.25
C ALA A 34 6.92 -13.46 5.10
N ALA A 35 6.86 -13.06 6.37
CA ALA A 35 5.65 -13.21 7.16
C ALA A 35 4.76 -11.98 6.93
N VAL A 36 3.48 -12.18 6.63
CA VAL A 36 2.57 -11.07 6.28
C VAL A 36 1.42 -10.97 7.27
N GLY A 37 1.24 -9.77 7.84
CA GLY A 37 0.08 -9.41 8.63
C GLY A 37 -0.93 -8.68 7.73
N LEU A 38 -2.07 -9.30 7.49
CA LEU A 38 -3.15 -8.74 6.68
C LEU A 38 -4.11 -7.99 7.58
N VAL A 39 -4.32 -6.71 7.32
CA VAL A 39 -5.30 -5.88 8.04
C VAL A 39 -6.38 -5.43 7.06
N ASP A 40 -7.63 -5.73 7.33
CA ASP A 40 -8.78 -5.24 6.56
C ASP A 40 -9.99 -5.05 7.47
N ILE A 41 -10.91 -4.17 7.09
CA ILE A 41 -12.20 -4.02 7.77
C ILE A 41 -13.14 -5.21 7.47
N ASP A 42 -12.99 -5.81 6.29
CA ASP A 42 -13.67 -7.02 5.87
C ASP A 42 -12.94 -8.25 6.41
N SER A 43 -13.43 -8.74 7.54
CA SER A 43 -12.86 -9.88 8.25
C SER A 43 -12.83 -11.16 7.41
N GLU A 44 -13.89 -11.44 6.63
CA GLU A 44 -14.01 -12.64 5.82
C GLU A 44 -12.97 -12.67 4.69
N SER A 45 -12.94 -11.62 3.87
CA SER A 45 -11.95 -11.49 2.79
C SER A 45 -10.50 -11.52 3.34
N CYS A 46 -10.27 -10.95 4.52
CA CYS A 46 -8.95 -10.93 5.16
C CYS A 46 -8.53 -12.34 5.60
N MET A 47 -9.44 -13.10 6.21
CA MET A 47 -9.19 -14.49 6.61
C MET A 47 -8.99 -15.41 5.42
N GLU A 48 -9.78 -15.29 4.35
CA GLU A 48 -9.62 -16.06 3.12
C GLU A 48 -8.24 -15.82 2.48
N ALA A 49 -7.81 -14.55 2.40
CA ALA A 49 -6.50 -14.21 1.85
C ALA A 49 -5.36 -14.82 2.67
N ALA A 50 -5.45 -14.77 4.00
CA ALA A 50 -4.46 -15.37 4.87
C ALA A 50 -4.45 -16.91 4.75
N GLU A 51 -5.61 -17.55 4.65
CA GLU A 51 -5.70 -19.00 4.45
C GLU A 51 -5.13 -19.43 3.10
N GLN A 52 -5.40 -18.69 2.04
CA GLN A 52 -4.78 -18.93 0.73
C GLN A 52 -3.26 -18.94 0.82
N ILE A 53 -2.68 -17.99 1.54
CA ILE A 53 -1.23 -17.89 1.73
C ILE A 53 -0.70 -19.07 2.53
N ARG A 54 -1.36 -19.43 3.65
CA ARG A 54 -0.95 -20.56 4.50
C ARG A 54 -1.04 -21.90 3.77
N SER A 55 -2.13 -22.12 3.01
CA SER A 55 -2.31 -23.33 2.18
C SER A 55 -1.25 -23.48 1.09
N ALA A 56 -0.65 -22.36 0.66
CA ALA A 56 0.50 -22.36 -0.27
C ALA A 56 1.87 -22.46 0.44
N GLY A 57 1.88 -22.71 1.77
CA GLY A 57 3.11 -22.85 2.56
C GLY A 57 3.71 -21.52 3.04
N GLY A 58 3.05 -20.39 2.83
CA GLY A 58 3.47 -19.07 3.33
C GLY A 58 3.05 -18.82 4.78
N ARG A 59 3.56 -17.72 5.36
CA ARG A 59 3.25 -17.28 6.73
C ARG A 59 2.33 -16.07 6.68
N ALA A 60 1.12 -16.19 7.21
CA ALA A 60 0.14 -15.10 7.20
C ALA A 60 -0.79 -15.12 8.42
N SER A 61 -1.02 -13.94 8.99
CA SER A 61 -1.99 -13.68 10.06
C SER A 61 -2.99 -12.61 9.61
N ALA A 62 -4.28 -12.81 9.90
CA ALA A 62 -5.36 -11.89 9.54
C ALA A 62 -5.87 -11.13 10.75
N PHE A 63 -6.13 -9.82 10.57
CA PHE A 63 -6.62 -8.92 11.61
C PHE A 63 -7.77 -8.06 11.04
N ALA A 64 -8.96 -8.23 11.61
CA ALA A 64 -10.09 -7.35 11.30
C ALA A 64 -9.92 -6.03 12.04
N ALA A 65 -9.68 -4.92 11.30
CA ALA A 65 -9.54 -3.60 11.90
C ALA A 65 -9.91 -2.48 10.92
N ASP A 66 -10.58 -1.45 11.42
CA ASP A 66 -10.76 -0.19 10.72
C ASP A 66 -9.50 0.66 10.87
N VAL A 67 -8.78 0.90 9.77
CA VAL A 67 -7.55 1.70 9.77
C VAL A 67 -7.75 3.16 10.14
N SER A 68 -8.98 3.67 10.06
CA SER A 68 -9.31 5.03 10.53
C SER A 68 -9.28 5.16 12.06
N SER A 69 -9.38 4.03 12.77
CA SER A 69 -9.24 3.94 14.23
C SER A 69 -7.78 3.67 14.61
N GLN A 70 -7.16 4.65 15.26
CA GLN A 70 -5.77 4.51 15.76
C GLN A 70 -5.63 3.27 16.67
N ALA A 71 -6.52 3.13 17.66
CA ALA A 71 -6.45 2.03 18.62
C ALA A 71 -6.57 0.65 17.95
N ALA A 72 -7.48 0.51 16.97
CA ALA A 72 -7.67 -0.75 16.26
C ALA A 72 -6.45 -1.14 15.42
N LEU A 73 -5.84 -0.17 14.71
CA LEU A 73 -4.66 -0.46 13.89
C LEU A 73 -3.42 -0.74 14.76
N LEU A 74 -3.22 -0.01 15.85
CA LEU A 74 -2.12 -0.26 16.78
C LEU A 74 -2.25 -1.62 17.48
N ASP A 75 -3.47 -2.04 17.87
CA ASP A 75 -3.70 -3.38 18.43
C ASP A 75 -3.37 -4.48 17.42
N ALA A 76 -3.89 -4.39 16.19
CA ALA A 76 -3.61 -5.34 15.12
C ALA A 76 -2.09 -5.46 14.85
N ALA A 77 -1.40 -4.32 14.75
CA ALA A 77 0.05 -4.27 14.57
C ALA A 77 0.81 -4.88 15.75
N GLY A 78 0.40 -4.58 16.98
CA GLY A 78 1.01 -5.13 18.19
C GLY A 78 0.81 -6.64 18.30
N ARG A 79 -0.33 -7.17 17.90
CA ARG A 79 -0.57 -8.63 17.86
C ARG A 79 0.36 -9.30 16.86
N PHE A 80 0.44 -8.80 15.63
CA PHE A 80 1.33 -9.34 14.60
C PHE A 80 2.81 -9.20 14.99
N ALA A 81 3.21 -8.07 15.56
CA ALA A 81 4.58 -7.85 16.02
C ALA A 81 5.02 -8.85 17.11
N ARG A 82 4.12 -9.23 18.03
CA ARG A 82 4.42 -10.26 19.03
C ARG A 82 4.71 -11.63 18.43
N GLU A 83 4.05 -11.99 17.33
CA GLU A 83 4.28 -13.26 16.63
C GLU A 83 5.67 -13.32 15.95
N HIS A 84 6.27 -12.14 15.63
CA HIS A 84 7.46 -12.04 14.79
C HIS A 84 8.61 -11.22 15.40
N SER A 85 8.57 -10.97 16.72
CA SER A 85 9.59 -10.18 17.44
C SER A 85 9.76 -8.75 16.89
N GLY A 86 8.68 -8.16 16.39
CA GLY A 86 8.64 -6.81 15.84
C GLY A 86 8.29 -6.76 14.36
N LEU A 87 8.21 -5.54 13.83
CA LEU A 87 7.90 -5.25 12.43
C LEU A 87 9.16 -4.85 11.65
N ASP A 88 9.30 -5.38 10.44
CA ASP A 88 10.29 -4.92 9.46
C ASP A 88 9.71 -3.88 8.52
N ALA A 89 8.41 -3.95 8.23
CA ALA A 89 7.76 -2.98 7.36
C ALA A 89 6.27 -2.83 7.63
N VAL A 90 5.74 -1.66 7.23
CA VAL A 90 4.30 -1.41 7.09
C VAL A 90 4.02 -0.89 5.69
N ILE A 91 2.99 -1.42 5.04
CA ILE A 91 2.47 -0.96 3.75
C ILE A 91 1.09 -0.35 3.97
N ASN A 92 0.99 0.97 3.89
CA ASN A 92 -0.25 1.73 3.96
C ASN A 92 -0.94 1.69 2.59
N ASN A 93 -1.79 0.66 2.39
CA ASN A 93 -2.49 0.45 1.13
C ASN A 93 -4.01 0.69 1.25
N ALA A 94 -4.60 0.56 2.43
CA ALA A 94 -6.05 0.74 2.61
C ALA A 94 -6.56 2.06 2.04
N MET A 95 -7.62 1.98 1.23
CA MET A 95 -8.27 3.16 0.64
C MET A 95 -9.71 2.84 0.25
N LEU A 96 -10.61 3.78 0.49
CA LEU A 96 -11.93 3.81 -0.14
C LEU A 96 -11.81 4.45 -1.52
N LEU A 97 -11.82 3.63 -2.57
CA LEU A 97 -11.75 4.12 -3.94
C LEU A 97 -13.14 4.59 -4.40
N ARG A 98 -13.31 5.90 -4.52
CA ARG A 98 -14.55 6.51 -4.99
C ARG A 98 -14.24 7.72 -5.87
N TYR A 99 -14.86 7.75 -7.05
CA TYR A 99 -14.78 8.84 -8.01
C TYR A 99 -16.15 9.47 -8.18
N GLU A 100 -16.25 10.77 -7.94
CA GLU A 100 -17.49 11.52 -8.08
C GLU A 100 -17.20 13.01 -8.32
N PRO A 101 -18.10 13.74 -9.01
CA PRO A 101 -17.94 15.17 -9.21
C PRO A 101 -17.98 15.91 -7.86
N ILE A 102 -17.29 17.05 -7.78
CA ILE A 102 -17.21 17.86 -6.56
C ILE A 102 -18.59 18.18 -5.98
N SER A 103 -19.59 18.36 -6.83
CA SER A 103 -20.97 18.68 -6.41
C SER A 103 -21.70 17.52 -5.73
N ALA A 104 -21.20 16.27 -5.85
CA ALA A 104 -21.80 15.08 -5.26
C ALA A 104 -21.08 14.62 -3.97
N ILE A 105 -19.93 15.20 -3.64
CA ILE A 105 -19.18 14.84 -2.43
C ILE A 105 -19.95 15.29 -1.19
N THR A 106 -20.29 14.34 -0.33
CA THR A 106 -20.91 14.59 0.97
C THR A 106 -19.86 14.60 2.08
N GLU A 107 -20.15 15.27 3.20
CA GLU A 107 -19.29 15.29 4.38
C GLU A 107 -18.93 13.87 4.85
N ALA A 108 -19.93 12.98 4.94
CA ALA A 108 -19.70 11.59 5.35
C ALA A 108 -18.72 10.82 4.45
N VAL A 109 -18.78 11.06 3.13
CA VAL A 109 -17.82 10.46 2.17
C VAL A 109 -16.44 11.07 2.35
N ALA A 110 -16.36 12.40 2.51
CA ALA A 110 -15.12 13.10 2.75
C ALA A 110 -14.42 12.60 4.02
N ASP A 111 -15.13 12.58 5.14
CA ASP A 111 -14.62 12.11 6.43
C ASP A 111 -14.11 10.67 6.36
N LYS A 112 -14.87 9.79 5.70
CA LYS A 112 -14.47 8.40 5.53
C LYS A 112 -13.21 8.25 4.68
N MET A 113 -13.12 8.95 3.55
CA MET A 113 -11.94 8.88 2.67
C MET A 113 -10.69 9.49 3.32
N LEU A 114 -10.83 10.64 4.00
CA LEU A 114 -9.74 11.27 4.75
C LEU A 114 -9.32 10.40 5.94
N GLY A 115 -10.29 9.83 6.64
CA GLY A 115 -10.04 8.91 7.77
C GLY A 115 -9.23 7.69 7.36
N ILE A 116 -9.67 6.99 6.33
CA ILE A 116 -8.98 5.79 5.83
C ILE A 116 -7.63 6.15 5.21
N GLY A 117 -7.60 7.14 4.30
CA GLY A 117 -6.42 7.41 3.49
C GLY A 117 -5.32 8.15 4.24
N ILE A 118 -5.67 9.22 4.98
CA ILE A 118 -4.67 10.07 5.66
C ILE A 118 -4.41 9.58 7.08
N LYS A 119 -5.46 9.49 7.91
CA LYS A 119 -5.29 9.04 9.30
C LYS A 119 -4.77 7.61 9.35
N GLY A 120 -5.30 6.69 8.51
CA GLY A 120 -4.81 5.33 8.43
C GLY A 120 -3.31 5.25 8.14
N ALA A 121 -2.79 6.09 7.25
CA ALA A 121 -1.35 6.14 6.96
C ALA A 121 -0.53 6.70 8.15
N LEU A 122 -1.05 7.70 8.86
CA LEU A 122 -0.41 8.20 10.09
C LEU A 122 -0.36 7.11 11.16
N TRP A 123 -1.45 6.38 11.37
CA TRP A 123 -1.51 5.28 12.35
C TRP A 123 -0.62 4.11 11.95
N GLY A 124 -0.49 3.82 10.65
CA GLY A 124 0.46 2.83 10.13
C GLY A 124 1.91 3.21 10.40
N ALA A 125 2.27 4.49 10.26
CA ALA A 125 3.59 5.00 10.64
C ALA A 125 3.83 4.87 12.16
N GLN A 126 2.85 5.21 12.98
CA GLN A 126 2.93 5.04 14.43
C GLN A 126 3.02 3.56 14.85
N ALA A 127 2.30 2.68 14.18
CA ALA A 127 2.37 1.24 14.41
C ALA A 127 3.78 0.70 14.14
N LEU A 128 4.41 1.13 13.03
CA LEU A 128 5.79 0.77 12.75
C LEU A 128 6.73 1.30 13.83
N LEU A 129 6.64 2.59 14.18
CA LEU A 129 7.46 3.21 15.21
C LEU A 129 7.38 2.53 16.58
N THR A 130 6.19 2.06 16.94
CA THR A 130 5.94 1.42 18.25
C THR A 130 6.49 -0.01 18.29
N HIS A 131 6.48 -0.71 17.14
CA HIS A 131 6.77 -2.15 17.10
C HIS A 131 7.91 -2.52 16.14
N MET A 132 8.68 -1.54 15.64
CA MET A 132 9.79 -1.80 14.71
C MET A 132 10.89 -2.65 15.34
N LYS A 133 11.50 -3.50 14.55
CA LYS A 133 12.77 -4.14 14.94
C LYS A 133 13.88 -3.10 15.00
N THR A 134 14.77 -3.24 15.97
CA THR A 134 15.85 -2.26 16.22
C THR A 134 17.23 -2.75 15.79
N ASP A 135 17.33 -4.01 15.41
CA ASP A 135 18.56 -4.68 14.99
C ASP A 135 18.86 -4.52 13.49
N ARG A 136 17.90 -4.00 12.73
CA ARG A 136 18.02 -3.78 11.28
C ARG A 136 17.15 -2.62 10.81
N GLY A 137 17.41 -2.13 9.60
CA GLY A 137 16.62 -1.06 8.97
C GLY A 137 15.20 -1.52 8.67
N THR A 138 14.24 -0.61 8.89
CA THR A 138 12.81 -0.85 8.64
C THR A 138 12.29 0.03 7.50
N SER A 139 11.13 -0.31 6.95
CA SER A 139 10.57 0.38 5.79
C SER A 139 9.08 0.70 5.96
N LEU A 140 8.69 1.92 5.61
CA LEU A 140 7.30 2.34 5.46
C LEU A 140 7.02 2.61 3.99
N ILE A 141 5.97 1.99 3.44
CA ILE A 141 5.55 2.24 2.07
C ILE A 141 4.12 2.79 2.06
N ASN A 142 3.93 3.96 1.46
CA ASN A 142 2.61 4.55 1.25
C ASN A 142 2.16 4.31 -0.19
N MET A 143 0.95 3.78 -0.38
CA MET A 143 0.38 3.60 -1.72
C MET A 143 -0.29 4.89 -2.18
N THR A 144 0.40 5.66 -3.01
CA THR A 144 -0.11 6.87 -3.66
C THR A 144 -0.71 6.55 -5.05
N SER A 145 -0.68 7.49 -5.99
CA SER A 145 -1.20 7.30 -7.36
C SER A 145 -0.70 8.45 -8.24
N PRO A 146 -0.58 8.28 -9.56
CA PRO A 146 -0.33 9.38 -10.51
C PRO A 146 -1.34 10.54 -10.43
N VAL A 147 -2.55 10.30 -9.92
CA VAL A 147 -3.55 11.37 -9.70
C VAL A 147 -3.14 12.38 -8.62
N ALA A 148 -2.11 12.09 -7.83
CA ALA A 148 -1.53 13.04 -6.87
C ALA A 148 -0.81 14.20 -7.58
N GLU A 149 -0.38 14.00 -8.82
CA GLU A 149 0.44 14.93 -9.61
C GLU A 149 -0.29 15.44 -10.86
N ARG A 150 -1.33 14.71 -11.29
CA ARG A 150 -2.11 15.05 -12.48
C ARG A 150 -3.60 15.13 -12.15
N GLY A 151 -4.25 16.20 -12.64
CA GLY A 151 -5.70 16.37 -12.48
C GLY A 151 -6.49 15.44 -13.40
N TYR A 152 -7.45 14.72 -12.82
CA TYR A 152 -8.45 13.95 -13.55
C TYR A 152 -9.85 14.35 -13.08
N PRO A 153 -10.84 14.47 -13.97
CA PRO A 153 -12.21 14.74 -13.58
C PRO A 153 -12.73 13.69 -12.59
N ASN A 154 -13.59 14.12 -11.67
CA ASN A 154 -14.25 13.28 -10.67
C ASN A 154 -13.32 12.62 -9.63
N THR A 155 -12.06 13.02 -9.54
CA THR A 155 -11.10 12.44 -8.59
C THR A 155 -10.70 13.39 -7.46
N VAL A 156 -11.40 14.52 -7.28
CA VAL A 156 -10.99 15.63 -6.39
C VAL A 156 -10.55 15.12 -5.01
N LEU A 157 -11.43 14.38 -4.33
CA LEU A 157 -11.15 13.90 -2.97
C LEU A 157 -10.08 12.79 -2.97
N TYR A 158 -10.13 11.89 -3.94
CA TYR A 158 -9.12 10.84 -4.08
C TYR A 158 -7.73 11.42 -4.37
N SER A 159 -7.65 12.40 -5.27
CA SER A 159 -6.40 13.11 -5.59
C SER A 159 -5.86 13.88 -4.38
N ALA A 160 -6.73 14.53 -3.61
CA ALA A 160 -6.34 15.23 -2.38
C ALA A 160 -5.70 14.27 -1.36
N VAL A 161 -6.32 13.10 -1.14
CA VAL A 161 -5.76 12.06 -0.25
C VAL A 161 -4.41 11.57 -0.77
N LYS A 162 -4.30 11.27 -2.07
CA LYS A 162 -3.05 10.75 -2.66
C LYS A 162 -1.93 11.81 -2.68
N GLY A 163 -2.27 13.08 -2.90
CA GLY A 163 -1.36 14.21 -2.73
C GLY A 163 -0.87 14.38 -1.29
N ALA A 164 -1.77 14.23 -0.32
CA ALA A 164 -1.39 14.24 1.10
C ALA A 164 -0.41 13.10 1.43
N LEU A 165 -0.61 11.88 0.89
CA LEU A 165 0.31 10.77 1.09
C LEU A 165 1.69 11.02 0.47
N THR A 166 1.75 11.70 -0.68
CA THR A 166 3.01 12.13 -1.31
C THR A 166 3.81 13.06 -0.39
N THR A 167 3.14 14.08 0.18
CA THR A 167 3.77 15.02 1.12
C THR A 167 4.14 14.33 2.43
N LEU A 168 3.25 13.49 2.98
CA LEU A 168 3.47 12.72 4.19
C LEU A 168 4.71 11.81 4.06
N THR A 169 4.89 11.17 2.91
CA THR A 169 6.07 10.33 2.62
C THR A 169 7.36 11.12 2.75
N LYS A 170 7.44 12.30 2.13
CA LYS A 170 8.63 13.17 2.18
C LYS A 170 8.90 13.66 3.61
N THR A 171 7.87 14.10 4.32
CA THR A 171 8.02 14.59 5.70
C THR A 171 8.47 13.48 6.65
N LEU A 172 7.81 12.32 6.59
CA LEU A 172 8.19 11.17 7.41
C LEU A 172 9.58 10.63 7.06
N SER A 173 10.01 10.69 5.80
CA SER A 173 11.36 10.26 5.42
C SER A 173 12.45 11.10 6.09
N ALA A 174 12.21 12.41 6.23
CA ALA A 174 13.13 13.33 6.91
C ALA A 174 13.11 13.10 8.43
N GLU A 175 11.93 12.93 9.02
CA GLU A 175 11.76 12.75 10.47
C GLU A 175 12.27 11.40 10.97
N LEU A 176 11.99 10.31 10.21
CA LEU A 176 12.26 8.94 10.64
C LEU A 176 13.59 8.39 10.12
N GLY A 177 14.19 9.02 9.11
CA GLY A 177 15.49 8.63 8.56
C GLY A 177 16.61 8.50 9.60
N PRO A 178 16.77 9.46 10.55
CA PRO A 178 17.74 9.33 11.63
C PRO A 178 17.55 8.12 12.55
N ARG A 179 16.37 7.50 12.52
CA ARG A 179 16.03 6.27 13.26
C ARG A 179 16.24 4.99 12.45
N GLY A 180 16.82 5.10 11.24
CA GLY A 180 17.03 3.96 10.34
C GLY A 180 15.77 3.48 9.61
N ILE A 181 14.70 4.29 9.58
CA ILE A 181 13.46 3.98 8.89
C ILE A 181 13.44 4.66 7.53
N ARG A 182 13.34 3.89 6.45
CA ARG A 182 13.14 4.43 5.11
C ARG A 182 11.64 4.58 4.86
N VAL A 183 11.23 5.73 4.37
CA VAL A 183 9.83 6.01 4.03
C VAL A 183 9.75 6.37 2.55
N ASN A 184 9.04 5.55 1.77
CA ASN A 184 8.86 5.75 0.35
C ASN A 184 7.39 5.60 -0.02
N ALA A 185 7.02 6.02 -1.21
CA ALA A 185 5.70 5.76 -1.76
C ALA A 185 5.79 5.02 -3.09
N LEU A 186 4.75 4.27 -3.40
CA LEU A 186 4.52 3.68 -4.70
C LEU A 186 3.29 4.33 -5.34
N ALA A 187 3.41 4.75 -6.60
CA ALA A 187 2.34 5.33 -7.39
C ALA A 187 1.94 4.37 -8.53
N PRO A 188 1.06 3.38 -8.28
CA PRO A 188 0.59 2.48 -9.33
C PRO A 188 -0.27 3.24 -10.32
N GLY A 189 -0.09 2.94 -11.61
CA GLY A 189 -0.99 3.36 -12.67
C GLY A 189 -2.30 2.58 -12.70
N SER A 190 -2.85 2.42 -13.89
CA SER A 190 -4.11 1.66 -14.07
C SER A 190 -3.85 0.17 -14.00
N VAL A 191 -4.20 -0.45 -12.86
CA VAL A 191 -4.14 -1.89 -12.61
C VAL A 191 -5.56 -2.40 -12.38
N PRO A 192 -6.10 -3.29 -13.24
CA PRO A 192 -7.40 -3.90 -13.02
C PRO A 192 -7.35 -4.80 -11.78
N THR A 193 -8.08 -4.40 -10.75
CA THR A 193 -8.25 -5.21 -9.53
C THR A 193 -9.74 -5.43 -9.28
N PRO A 194 -10.16 -6.46 -8.55
CA PRO A 194 -11.56 -6.68 -8.21
C PRO A 194 -12.25 -5.44 -7.61
N GLY A 195 -11.53 -4.64 -6.81
CA GLY A 195 -12.05 -3.39 -6.24
C GLY A 195 -12.16 -2.24 -7.25
N ALA A 196 -11.38 -2.26 -8.32
CA ALA A 196 -11.38 -1.25 -9.38
C ALA A 196 -12.25 -1.64 -10.58
N MET A 197 -12.50 -2.93 -10.80
CA MET A 197 -13.28 -3.42 -11.97
C MET A 197 -14.75 -2.97 -11.95
N GLY A 198 -15.32 -2.67 -10.77
CA GLY A 198 -16.67 -2.11 -10.67
C GLY A 198 -16.75 -0.60 -11.04
N LEU A 199 -15.63 0.08 -11.22
CA LEU A 199 -15.56 1.51 -11.54
C LEU A 199 -15.37 1.79 -13.04
N ASN A 200 -14.95 0.80 -13.81
CA ASN A 200 -14.64 0.97 -15.24
C ASN A 200 -15.12 -0.26 -16.01
N ASP A 201 -15.64 -0.02 -17.21
CA ASP A 201 -15.96 -1.08 -18.16
C ASP A 201 -14.73 -1.48 -19.00
N GLN A 202 -14.87 -2.53 -19.80
CA GLN A 202 -13.81 -3.04 -20.67
C GLN A 202 -13.32 -1.96 -21.68
N THR A 203 -14.23 -1.15 -22.22
CA THR A 203 -13.92 -0.09 -23.18
C THR A 203 -13.02 0.98 -22.56
N GLU A 204 -13.30 1.36 -21.32
CA GLU A 204 -12.47 2.31 -20.57
C GLU A 204 -11.07 1.74 -20.29
N TYR A 205 -10.95 0.45 -19.93
CA TYR A 205 -9.65 -0.18 -19.76
C TYR A 205 -8.85 -0.25 -21.05
N GLU A 206 -9.48 -0.56 -22.18
CA GLU A 206 -8.83 -0.52 -23.50
C GLU A 206 -8.37 0.90 -23.88
N ARG A 207 -9.21 1.91 -23.62
CA ARG A 207 -8.84 3.32 -23.82
C ARG A 207 -7.62 3.69 -22.97
N ARG A 208 -7.59 3.31 -21.70
CA ARG A 208 -6.46 3.57 -20.80
C ARG A 208 -5.19 2.88 -21.28
N ALA A 209 -5.26 1.62 -21.67
CA ALA A 209 -4.11 0.90 -22.22
C ALA A 209 -3.49 1.62 -23.42
N ARG A 210 -4.31 2.23 -24.31
CA ARG A 210 -3.83 3.01 -25.46
C ARG A 210 -3.13 4.33 -25.08
N THR A 211 -3.48 4.92 -23.93
CA THR A 211 -2.87 6.18 -23.46
C THR A 211 -1.59 5.97 -22.68
N ILE A 212 -1.40 4.80 -22.09
CA ILE A 212 -0.17 4.43 -21.37
C ILE A 212 0.97 4.25 -22.38
N PRO A 213 2.16 4.87 -22.21
CA PRO A 213 3.30 4.71 -23.13
C PRO A 213 3.69 3.27 -23.39
N LEU A 214 3.69 2.39 -22.38
CA LEU A 214 3.95 0.95 -22.54
C LEU A 214 2.80 0.17 -23.20
N ARG A 215 1.70 0.84 -23.61
CA ARG A 215 0.58 0.27 -24.37
C ARG A 215 -0.10 -0.94 -23.70
N ARG A 216 -0.02 -1.05 -22.41
CA ARG A 216 -0.72 -2.05 -21.60
C ARG A 216 -1.18 -1.46 -20.27
N LEU A 217 -2.14 -2.12 -19.65
CA LEU A 217 -2.44 -1.90 -18.23
C LEU A 217 -1.33 -2.51 -17.38
N GLY A 218 -1.20 -2.03 -16.15
CA GLY A 218 -0.37 -2.67 -15.15
C GLY A 218 -0.97 -4.02 -14.70
N HIS A 219 -0.12 -4.88 -14.16
CA HIS A 219 -0.49 -6.11 -13.49
C HIS A 219 -0.17 -6.00 -11.99
N GLU A 220 -0.84 -6.77 -11.17
CA GLU A 220 -0.56 -6.80 -9.72
C GLU A 220 0.89 -7.20 -9.42
N ASP A 221 1.50 -8.02 -10.27
CA ASP A 221 2.91 -8.39 -10.17
C ASP A 221 3.87 -7.22 -10.45
N ASP A 222 3.52 -6.27 -11.34
CA ASP A 222 4.33 -5.06 -11.56
C ASP A 222 4.46 -4.26 -10.26
N VAL A 223 3.35 -4.14 -9.52
CA VAL A 223 3.28 -3.43 -8.24
C VAL A 223 4.02 -4.19 -7.15
N THR A 224 3.80 -5.50 -7.06
CA THR A 224 4.42 -6.38 -6.06
C THR A 224 5.94 -6.40 -6.20
N ALA A 225 6.47 -6.47 -7.43
CA ALA A 225 7.90 -6.42 -7.71
C ALA A 225 8.54 -5.11 -7.24
N ALA A 226 7.87 -3.97 -7.46
CA ALA A 226 8.34 -2.67 -7.00
C ALA A 226 8.32 -2.55 -5.47
N VAL A 227 7.31 -3.10 -4.80
CA VAL A 227 7.25 -3.20 -3.34
C VAL A 227 8.41 -4.07 -2.82
N MET A 228 8.66 -5.23 -3.41
CA MET A 228 9.79 -6.09 -3.03
C MET A 228 11.12 -5.34 -3.16
N TYR A 229 11.31 -4.58 -4.23
CA TYR A 229 12.50 -3.73 -4.37
C TYR A 229 12.63 -2.73 -3.23
N LEU A 230 11.58 -1.97 -2.92
CA LEU A 230 11.60 -0.96 -1.85
C LEU A 230 11.82 -1.57 -0.45
N LEU A 231 11.38 -2.81 -0.23
CA LEU A 231 11.60 -3.53 1.03
C LEU A 231 13.00 -4.15 1.11
N SER A 232 13.66 -4.39 -0.01
CA SER A 232 14.94 -5.09 -0.07
C SER A 232 16.13 -4.21 0.32
N PRO A 233 17.29 -4.79 0.68
CA PRO A 233 18.54 -4.07 0.87
C PRO A 233 19.02 -3.31 -0.39
N ALA A 234 18.58 -3.69 -1.58
CA ALA A 234 18.90 -2.98 -2.83
C ALA A 234 18.37 -1.53 -2.82
N ALA A 235 17.34 -1.23 -2.01
CA ALA A 235 16.79 0.11 -1.81
C ALA A 235 17.32 0.81 -0.54
N SER A 236 18.45 0.37 0.02
CA SER A 236 18.99 0.87 1.30
C SER A 236 19.27 2.37 1.32
N PHE A 237 19.50 2.99 0.16
CA PHE A 237 19.73 4.44 0.02
C PHE A 237 18.55 5.17 -0.66
N VAL A 238 17.38 4.50 -0.78
CA VAL A 238 16.15 5.09 -1.33
C VAL A 238 15.26 5.50 -0.16
N ASN A 239 15.07 6.82 0.00
CA ASN A 239 14.28 7.39 1.10
C ASN A 239 13.60 8.69 0.64
N GLY A 240 12.30 8.84 0.88
CA GLY A 240 11.49 9.98 0.46
C GLY A 240 11.04 9.93 -1.02
N GLU A 241 11.26 8.81 -1.71
CA GLU A 241 10.98 8.64 -3.13
C GLU A 241 9.49 8.29 -3.38
N ILE A 242 8.98 8.78 -4.49
CA ILE A 242 7.66 8.42 -5.04
C ILE A 242 7.90 7.61 -6.31
N LEU A 243 7.96 6.30 -6.18
CA LEU A 243 8.23 5.40 -7.30
C LEU A 243 6.97 5.18 -8.14
N HIS A 244 6.96 5.69 -9.36
CA HIS A 244 5.88 5.46 -10.31
C HIS A 244 5.99 4.07 -10.95
N VAL A 245 4.90 3.29 -10.88
CA VAL A 245 4.73 1.99 -11.53
C VAL A 245 3.48 2.07 -12.41
N ASP A 246 3.55 2.87 -13.44
CA ASP A 246 2.40 3.37 -14.20
C ASP A 246 2.54 3.25 -15.73
N GLY A 247 3.59 2.57 -16.18
CA GLY A 247 3.90 2.42 -17.60
C GLY A 247 4.29 3.72 -18.30
N GLY A 248 4.67 4.77 -17.54
CA GLY A 248 5.12 6.06 -18.03
C GLY A 248 4.01 7.09 -18.21
N ILE A 249 2.79 6.83 -17.69
CA ILE A 249 1.66 7.76 -17.91
C ILE A 249 1.86 9.09 -17.18
N ALA A 250 2.49 9.12 -16.01
CA ALA A 250 2.78 10.36 -15.31
C ALA A 250 3.84 11.21 -16.05
N ALA A 251 4.83 10.56 -16.66
CA ALA A 251 5.95 11.23 -17.35
C ALA A 251 5.59 11.73 -18.74
N ALA A 252 4.58 11.17 -19.39
CA ALA A 252 4.23 11.49 -20.77
C ALA A 252 3.29 12.70 -20.95
N GLY A 253 2.89 13.40 -19.89
CA GLY A 253 2.07 14.62 -19.95
C GLY A 253 0.57 14.35 -19.85
#